data_97c34b7b2d4204317a965bf130bc7dbc
#
_entry.id   97c34b7b2d4204317a965bf130bc7dbc
#
_cell.length_a   1.000
_cell.length_b   1.000
_cell.length_c   1.000
_cell.angle_alpha   90.00
_cell.angle_beta   90.00
_cell.angle_gamma   90.00
#
_symmetry.space_group_name_H-M   'P 1'
#
loop_
_entity.id
_entity.type
_entity.pdbx_description
1 polymer ?
#
loop_
_entity_poly.entity_id
_entity_poly.type
_entity_poly.pdbx_seq_one_letter_code
_entity_poly.pdbx_strand_id
1 'polypeptide(L)'
;MKHRRLVSVAILASAVALAGPAPITAVAVHAAPAAAQPNEATNWNRIATETLVAFPPAAGGAAPALQINLGMTQGAVYDAVNAIEPRHRPYLLATRFDPSASKEAAVATAAYTVLSSIVSTVPATIPFPNQATLLESLATAYATSLAAIPDSPSKTAGVAAGNAAAGAMIAARQGDGRFGPSPWVPNDHRGHWQPQLNPDGTPILDPTPWVANVKPFLIQSSSQFRTAGPQALSSDAWAEDFKQVKRLGSVDSAKRTPEQTHIAIFWQSAGGPALLFRCELDDR
;
A
#
# COMPACT_ATOMS: atom_id res chain seq x y z
N MET A 1 -16.58 -66.74 12.89
CA MET A 1 -18.00 -67.04 12.61
C MET A 1 -18.85 -65.87 13.10
N LYS A 2 -19.42 -65.05 12.22
CA LYS A 2 -20.65 -64.22 12.42
C LYS A 2 -20.99 -63.55 11.11
N HIS A 3 -22.20 -63.80 10.69
CA HIS A 3 -22.80 -63.61 9.40
C HIS A 3 -22.99 -62.10 9.01
N ARG A 4 -22.64 -61.77 7.76
CA ARG A 4 -23.11 -60.58 7.06
C ARG A 4 -24.53 -60.82 6.56
N ARG A 5 -25.46 -59.93 6.92
CA ARG A 5 -26.81 -59.86 6.30
C ARG A 5 -26.78 -58.80 5.22
N LEU A 6 -27.02 -59.22 4.00
CA LEU A 6 -27.35 -58.39 2.86
C LEU A 6 -28.82 -57.98 2.95
N VAL A 7 -29.09 -56.68 2.87
CA VAL A 7 -30.46 -56.15 2.72
C VAL A 7 -30.60 -55.68 1.23
N SER A 8 -31.40 -56.40 0.50
CA SER A 8 -31.82 -56.01 -0.85
C SER A 8 -32.91 -54.97 -0.77
N VAL A 9 -32.69 -53.82 -1.43
CA VAL A 9 -33.71 -52.78 -1.65
C VAL A 9 -34.22 -52.88 -3.08
N ALA A 10 -35.53 -53.16 -3.20
CA ALA A 10 -36.24 -53.22 -4.48
C ALA A 10 -36.46 -51.81 -5.02
N ILE A 11 -36.10 -51.60 -6.28
CA ILE A 11 -36.35 -50.35 -7.02
C ILE A 11 -37.73 -50.46 -7.69
N LEU A 12 -38.68 -49.61 -7.25
CA LEU A 12 -39.92 -49.34 -8.00
C LEU A 12 -39.62 -48.37 -9.12
N ALA A 13 -39.82 -48.82 -10.35
CA ALA A 13 -39.80 -47.95 -11.53
C ALA A 13 -41.16 -47.26 -11.71
N SER A 14 -41.20 -45.96 -11.51
CA SER A 14 -42.33 -45.11 -11.93
C SER A 14 -41.98 -44.36 -13.20
N ALA A 15 -42.68 -44.63 -14.25
CA ALA A 15 -42.58 -43.93 -15.52
C ALA A 15 -43.12 -42.50 -15.37
N VAL A 16 -42.31 -41.50 -15.67
CA VAL A 16 -42.74 -40.09 -15.83
C VAL A 16 -42.52 -39.68 -17.28
N ALA A 17 -43.57 -39.11 -17.84
CA ALA A 17 -43.68 -38.68 -19.23
C ALA A 17 -42.64 -37.67 -19.69
N LEU A 18 -42.23 -37.81 -20.94
CA LEU A 18 -41.33 -36.92 -21.68
C LEU A 18 -41.88 -35.49 -21.77
N ALA A 19 -41.28 -34.56 -21.06
CA ALA A 19 -41.28 -33.15 -21.40
C ALA A 19 -39.97 -32.88 -22.17
N GLY A 20 -40.08 -32.27 -23.36
CA GLY A 20 -38.98 -32.02 -24.27
C GLY A 20 -37.88 -31.12 -23.66
N PRO A 21 -36.66 -31.17 -24.20
CA PRO A 21 -35.56 -30.40 -23.66
C PRO A 21 -35.80 -28.91 -23.88
N ALA A 22 -35.86 -28.14 -22.77
CA ALA A 22 -35.73 -26.69 -22.83
C ALA A 22 -34.34 -26.31 -23.35
N PRO A 23 -34.17 -25.27 -24.15
CA PRO A 23 -32.87 -24.85 -24.62
C PRO A 23 -32.04 -24.41 -23.40
N ILE A 24 -30.93 -25.10 -23.17
CA ILE A 24 -29.91 -24.67 -22.23
C ILE A 24 -29.25 -23.43 -22.84
N THR A 25 -29.65 -22.24 -22.41
CA THR A 25 -28.88 -21.03 -22.71
C THR A 25 -27.50 -21.20 -22.09
N ALA A 26 -26.51 -21.40 -22.94
CA ALA A 26 -25.12 -21.40 -22.51
C ALA A 26 -24.84 -20.03 -21.86
N VAL A 27 -24.69 -20.01 -20.55
CA VAL A 27 -24.09 -18.87 -19.83
C VAL A 27 -22.67 -18.77 -20.35
N ALA A 28 -22.39 -17.71 -21.11
CA ALA A 28 -21.04 -17.40 -21.52
C ALA A 28 -20.21 -17.20 -20.25
N VAL A 29 -19.41 -18.20 -19.94
CA VAL A 29 -18.35 -18.06 -18.92
C VAL A 29 -17.40 -17.03 -19.52
N HIS A 30 -17.48 -15.79 -19.03
CA HIS A 30 -16.45 -14.80 -19.33
C HIS A 30 -15.15 -15.40 -18.81
N ALA A 31 -14.23 -15.72 -19.71
CA ALA A 31 -12.88 -16.07 -19.33
C ALA A 31 -12.36 -14.94 -18.46
N ALA A 32 -11.87 -15.28 -17.26
CA ALA A 32 -11.17 -14.30 -16.44
C ALA A 32 -10.11 -13.62 -17.31
N PRO A 33 -9.98 -12.30 -17.29
CA PRO A 33 -8.93 -11.64 -18.05
C PRO A 33 -7.59 -12.30 -17.68
N ALA A 34 -6.82 -12.67 -18.69
CA ALA A 34 -5.50 -13.23 -18.49
C ALA A 34 -4.75 -12.30 -17.55
N ALA A 35 -4.16 -12.84 -16.48
CA ALA A 35 -3.37 -12.07 -15.53
C ALA A 35 -2.39 -11.19 -16.32
N ALA A 36 -2.48 -9.88 -16.18
CA ALA A 36 -1.59 -8.96 -16.87
C ALA A 36 -0.16 -9.34 -16.46
N GLN A 37 0.71 -9.58 -17.45
CA GLN A 37 2.12 -9.86 -17.17
C GLN A 37 2.67 -8.73 -16.30
N PRO A 38 3.40 -9.04 -15.22
CA PRO A 38 3.99 -8.03 -14.37
C PRO A 38 4.81 -7.06 -15.22
N ASN A 39 4.39 -5.81 -15.30
CA ASN A 39 5.17 -4.79 -15.98
C ASN A 39 6.18 -4.18 -15.00
N GLU A 40 7.14 -3.41 -15.51
CA GLU A 40 8.21 -2.86 -14.68
C GLU A 40 7.68 -1.91 -13.59
N ALA A 41 6.54 -1.24 -13.80
CA ALA A 41 5.91 -0.41 -12.78
C ALA A 41 5.36 -1.25 -11.62
N THR A 42 4.71 -2.37 -11.88
CA THR A 42 4.25 -3.29 -10.82
C THR A 42 5.42 -3.98 -10.11
N ASN A 43 6.47 -4.35 -10.84
CA ASN A 43 7.69 -4.88 -10.24
C ASN A 43 8.32 -3.89 -9.25
N TRP A 44 8.54 -2.64 -9.67
CA TRP A 44 9.11 -1.62 -8.78
C TRP A 44 8.16 -1.15 -7.68
N ASN A 45 6.84 -1.25 -7.87
CA ASN A 45 5.88 -1.06 -6.78
C ASN A 45 6.06 -2.12 -5.68
N ARG A 46 6.24 -3.39 -6.07
CA ARG A 46 6.52 -4.48 -5.14
C ARG A 46 7.84 -4.24 -4.41
N ILE A 47 8.93 -3.95 -5.14
CA ILE A 47 10.25 -3.66 -4.54
C ILE A 47 10.17 -2.48 -3.57
N ALA A 48 9.48 -1.40 -3.95
CA ALA A 48 9.29 -0.23 -3.10
C ALA A 48 8.56 -0.60 -1.80
N THR A 49 7.46 -1.35 -1.91
CA THR A 49 6.67 -1.76 -0.75
C THR A 49 7.49 -2.65 0.19
N GLU A 50 8.18 -3.66 -0.35
CA GLU A 50 9.04 -4.56 0.43
C GLU A 50 10.18 -3.81 1.12
N THR A 51 10.83 -2.90 0.41
CA THR A 51 11.90 -2.05 0.97
C THR A 51 11.37 -1.19 2.12
N LEU A 52 10.25 -0.49 1.93
CA LEU A 52 9.72 0.45 2.91
C LEU A 52 9.13 -0.24 4.15
N VAL A 53 8.54 -1.42 3.99
CA VAL A 53 8.04 -2.25 5.11
C VAL A 53 9.19 -2.76 5.99
N ALA A 54 10.37 -2.94 5.41
CA ALA A 54 11.57 -3.35 6.15
C ALA A 54 12.22 -2.22 6.96
N PHE A 55 11.74 -0.97 6.85
CA PHE A 55 12.26 0.13 7.66
C PHE A 55 11.85 -0.02 9.13
N PRO A 56 12.72 0.36 10.07
CA PRO A 56 12.30 0.59 11.45
C PRO A 56 11.17 1.65 11.50
N PRO A 57 10.21 1.54 12.43
CA PRO A 57 9.09 2.49 12.50
C PRO A 57 9.52 3.96 12.53
N ALA A 58 10.52 4.31 13.35
CA ALA A 58 11.04 5.67 13.46
C ALA A 58 11.79 6.15 12.21
N ALA A 59 12.34 5.23 11.42
CA ALA A 59 13.00 5.53 10.14
C ALA A 59 12.00 5.75 8.98
N GLY A 60 10.71 5.61 9.24
CA GLY A 60 9.67 5.80 8.23
C GLY A 60 8.94 4.52 7.81
N GLY A 61 9.12 3.41 8.55
CA GLY A 61 8.38 2.16 8.33
C GLY A 61 6.99 2.15 8.95
N ALA A 62 6.66 3.11 9.83
CA ALA A 62 5.29 3.28 10.32
C ALA A 62 4.33 3.64 9.17
N ALA A 63 3.11 3.13 9.22
CA ALA A 63 2.16 3.19 8.12
C ALA A 63 1.98 4.59 7.48
N PRO A 64 1.80 5.70 8.22
CA PRO A 64 1.67 7.02 7.61
C PRO A 64 2.93 7.47 6.85
N ALA A 65 4.11 7.25 7.41
CA ALA A 65 5.38 7.62 6.81
C ALA A 65 5.71 6.75 5.58
N LEU A 66 5.39 5.45 5.64
CA LEU A 66 5.51 4.52 4.54
C LEU A 66 4.73 5.01 3.31
N GLN A 67 3.50 5.48 3.50
CA GLN A 67 2.66 6.01 2.42
C GLN A 67 3.26 7.26 1.78
N ILE A 68 3.87 8.15 2.56
CA ILE A 68 4.58 9.33 2.02
C ILE A 68 5.75 8.88 1.14
N ASN A 69 6.57 7.96 1.63
CA ASN A 69 7.73 7.44 0.92
C ASN A 69 7.32 6.69 -0.38
N LEU A 70 6.26 5.89 -0.32
CA LEU A 70 5.70 5.23 -1.50
C LEU A 70 5.15 6.27 -2.51
N GLY A 71 4.45 7.30 -2.02
CA GLY A 71 3.95 8.39 -2.84
C GLY A 71 5.08 9.16 -3.57
N MET A 72 6.23 9.37 -2.94
CA MET A 72 7.41 9.94 -3.60
C MET A 72 7.90 9.05 -4.75
N THR A 73 8.02 7.75 -4.49
CA THR A 73 8.49 6.78 -5.48
C THR A 73 7.54 6.72 -6.67
N GLN A 74 6.24 6.56 -6.43
CA GLN A 74 5.24 6.44 -7.49
C GLN A 74 5.02 7.75 -8.24
N GLY A 75 5.14 8.90 -7.59
CA GLY A 75 5.07 10.20 -8.23
C GLY A 75 6.23 10.43 -9.22
N ALA A 76 7.44 9.97 -8.89
CA ALA A 76 8.58 10.01 -9.80
C ALA A 76 8.41 9.03 -10.98
N VAL A 77 7.94 7.82 -10.73
CA VAL A 77 7.61 6.84 -11.78
C VAL A 77 6.55 7.39 -12.74
N TYR A 78 5.50 8.00 -12.21
CA TYR A 78 4.47 8.64 -13.00
C TYR A 78 5.04 9.71 -13.93
N ASP A 79 5.84 10.64 -13.40
CA ASP A 79 6.43 11.71 -14.19
C ASP A 79 7.43 11.18 -15.23
N ALA A 80 8.21 10.15 -14.90
CA ALA A 80 9.16 9.54 -15.83
C ALA A 80 8.45 8.96 -17.07
N VAL A 81 7.36 8.20 -16.87
CA VAL A 81 6.57 7.64 -17.96
C VAL A 81 5.83 8.74 -18.73
N ASN A 82 5.21 9.69 -18.02
CA ASN A 82 4.44 10.76 -18.65
C ASN A 82 5.33 11.77 -19.41
N ALA A 83 6.59 11.88 -19.06
CA ALA A 83 7.56 12.71 -19.81
C ALA A 83 7.91 12.11 -21.18
N ILE A 84 7.88 10.78 -21.32
CA ILE A 84 8.12 10.03 -22.56
C ILE A 84 6.82 9.94 -23.38
N GLU A 85 5.72 9.53 -22.74
CA GLU A 85 4.40 9.39 -23.35
C GLU A 85 3.38 10.30 -22.65
N PRO A 86 3.24 11.54 -23.06
CA PRO A 86 2.42 12.54 -22.38
C PRO A 86 0.93 12.30 -22.58
N ARG A 87 0.32 11.63 -21.62
CA ARG A 87 -1.13 11.39 -21.61
C ARG A 87 -1.88 12.23 -20.58
N HIS A 88 -1.16 12.72 -19.56
CA HIS A 88 -1.74 13.43 -18.43
C HIS A 88 -0.93 14.68 -18.07
N ARG A 89 -1.49 15.49 -17.18
CA ARG A 89 -0.77 16.64 -16.63
C ARG A 89 0.43 16.16 -15.81
N PRO A 90 1.66 16.67 -16.07
CA PRO A 90 2.82 16.32 -15.25
C PRO A 90 2.62 16.76 -13.80
N TYR A 91 3.21 16.01 -12.86
CA TYR A 91 3.20 16.40 -11.46
C TYR A 91 4.31 17.41 -11.14
N LEU A 92 5.56 17.05 -11.38
CA LEU A 92 6.73 17.91 -11.15
C LEU A 92 7.61 18.10 -12.39
N LEU A 93 7.67 17.12 -13.30
CA LEU A 93 8.54 17.13 -14.46
C LEU A 93 7.76 17.52 -15.73
N ALA A 94 7.83 18.79 -16.11
CA ALA A 94 7.19 19.27 -17.36
C ALA A 94 8.02 19.01 -18.62
N THR A 95 9.32 18.71 -18.47
CA THR A 95 10.24 18.41 -19.59
C THR A 95 9.80 17.15 -20.32
N ARG A 96 9.82 17.20 -21.67
CA ARG A 96 9.49 16.07 -22.55
C ARG A 96 10.76 15.33 -22.94
N PHE A 97 10.64 14.03 -23.07
CA PHE A 97 11.67 13.13 -23.57
C PHE A 97 11.25 12.50 -24.88
N ASP A 98 12.22 11.88 -25.56
CA ASP A 98 11.97 11.20 -26.82
C ASP A 98 10.89 10.10 -26.63
N PRO A 99 9.83 10.06 -27.44
CA PRO A 99 8.80 9.02 -27.36
C PRO A 99 9.33 7.59 -27.59
N SER A 100 10.51 7.44 -28.19
CA SER A 100 11.19 6.15 -28.37
C SER A 100 11.99 5.70 -27.14
N ALA A 101 12.11 6.54 -26.10
CA ALA A 101 12.82 6.19 -24.86
C ALA A 101 12.15 5.01 -24.16
N SER A 102 12.97 4.11 -23.59
CA SER A 102 12.46 2.94 -22.83
C SER A 102 11.74 3.40 -21.57
N LYS A 103 10.44 3.13 -21.51
CA LYS A 103 9.64 3.38 -20.30
C LYS A 103 10.05 2.45 -19.15
N GLU A 104 10.46 1.23 -19.44
CA GLU A 104 10.95 0.27 -18.45
C GLU A 104 12.22 0.79 -17.77
N ALA A 105 13.19 1.29 -18.56
CA ALA A 105 14.39 1.90 -18.00
C ALA A 105 14.07 3.18 -17.19
N ALA A 106 13.11 3.98 -17.64
CA ALA A 106 12.70 5.18 -16.95
C ALA A 106 12.04 4.86 -15.60
N VAL A 107 11.15 3.87 -15.55
CA VAL A 107 10.49 3.39 -14.33
C VAL A 107 11.51 2.89 -13.33
N ALA A 108 12.38 1.95 -13.75
CA ALA A 108 13.40 1.35 -12.89
C ALA A 108 14.33 2.43 -12.31
N THR A 109 14.78 3.38 -13.15
CA THR A 109 15.69 4.43 -12.72
C THR A 109 15.02 5.42 -11.77
N ALA A 110 13.79 5.84 -12.06
CA ALA A 110 13.05 6.77 -11.20
C ALA A 110 12.80 6.16 -9.81
N ALA A 111 12.30 4.92 -9.77
CA ALA A 111 12.02 4.23 -8.52
C ALA A 111 13.28 3.97 -7.70
N TYR A 112 14.33 3.41 -8.32
CA TYR A 112 15.61 3.15 -7.66
C TYR A 112 16.21 4.41 -7.06
N THR A 113 16.28 5.50 -7.84
CA THR A 113 16.92 6.74 -7.41
C THR A 113 16.18 7.38 -6.23
N VAL A 114 14.85 7.41 -6.27
CA VAL A 114 14.05 7.95 -5.16
C VAL A 114 14.15 7.05 -3.92
N LEU A 115 14.02 5.73 -4.06
CA LEU A 115 14.12 4.80 -2.92
C LEU A 115 15.50 4.87 -2.27
N SER A 116 16.57 4.87 -3.07
CA SER A 116 17.93 5.00 -2.54
C SER A 116 18.14 6.31 -1.80
N SER A 117 17.57 7.41 -2.33
CA SER A 117 17.57 8.71 -1.63
C SER A 117 16.80 8.64 -0.31
N ILE A 118 15.61 8.03 -0.29
CA ILE A 118 14.82 7.88 0.94
C ILE A 118 15.59 7.09 1.99
N VAL A 119 16.19 5.95 1.62
CA VAL A 119 17.01 5.13 2.54
C VAL A 119 18.19 5.92 3.08
N SER A 120 18.92 6.64 2.21
CA SER A 120 20.14 7.34 2.56
C SER A 120 19.94 8.63 3.36
N THR A 121 18.75 9.22 3.31
CA THR A 121 18.46 10.52 3.96
C THR A 121 17.81 10.39 5.33
N VAL A 122 17.60 9.19 5.84
CA VAL A 122 17.18 8.98 7.24
C VAL A 122 18.28 9.54 8.16
N PRO A 123 17.92 10.41 9.12
CA PRO A 123 18.90 11.01 10.01
C PRO A 123 19.73 9.95 10.78
N ALA A 124 21.03 10.16 10.88
CA ALA A 124 21.93 9.24 11.57
C ALA A 124 21.62 9.06 13.07
N THR A 125 20.82 9.95 13.65
CA THR A 125 20.30 9.84 15.02
C THR A 125 19.21 8.79 15.18
N ILE A 126 18.65 8.29 14.06
CA ILE A 126 17.61 7.26 14.06
C ILE A 126 18.29 5.91 13.76
N PRO A 127 18.18 4.91 14.65
CA PRO A 127 18.73 3.59 14.40
C PRO A 127 18.14 2.94 13.15
N PHE A 128 19.00 2.57 12.19
CA PHE A 128 18.61 1.92 10.96
C PHE A 128 19.58 0.76 10.62
N PRO A 129 19.53 -0.36 11.35
CA PRO A 129 20.54 -1.40 11.31
C PRO A 129 20.65 -2.11 9.95
N ASN A 130 19.56 -2.19 9.18
CA ASN A 130 19.52 -2.82 7.86
C ASN A 130 19.65 -1.83 6.69
N GLN A 131 20.03 -0.57 6.92
CA GLN A 131 20.13 0.47 5.88
C GLN A 131 21.06 0.05 4.72
N ALA A 132 22.25 -0.42 5.03
CA ALA A 132 23.22 -0.84 4.02
C ALA A 132 22.70 -2.01 3.17
N THR A 133 22.10 -3.01 3.82
CA THR A 133 21.52 -4.16 3.14
C THR A 133 20.38 -3.76 2.18
N LEU A 134 19.55 -2.80 2.57
CA LEU A 134 18.49 -2.29 1.69
C LEU A 134 19.05 -1.55 0.49
N LEU A 135 20.10 -0.73 0.67
CA LEU A 135 20.77 -0.06 -0.45
C LEU A 135 21.40 -1.05 -1.44
N GLU A 136 22.05 -2.10 -0.93
CA GLU A 136 22.61 -3.17 -1.77
C GLU A 136 21.53 -3.94 -2.53
N SER A 137 20.43 -4.28 -1.87
CA SER A 137 19.28 -4.94 -2.48
C SER A 137 18.65 -4.10 -3.58
N LEU A 138 18.48 -2.79 -3.35
CA LEU A 138 17.99 -1.84 -4.35
C LEU A 138 18.94 -1.73 -5.55
N ALA A 139 20.25 -1.66 -5.32
CA ALA A 139 21.23 -1.59 -6.39
C ALA A 139 21.23 -2.88 -7.24
N THR A 140 21.11 -4.04 -6.61
CA THR A 140 21.00 -5.33 -7.29
C THR A 140 19.73 -5.42 -8.12
N ALA A 141 18.59 -5.01 -7.58
CA ALA A 141 17.32 -4.99 -8.29
C ALA A 141 17.37 -4.06 -9.51
N TYR A 142 17.97 -2.87 -9.36
CA TYR A 142 18.15 -1.92 -10.45
C TYR A 142 19.06 -2.47 -11.56
N ALA A 143 20.20 -3.05 -11.20
CA ALA A 143 21.09 -3.69 -12.16
C ALA A 143 20.37 -4.81 -12.92
N THR A 144 19.56 -5.64 -12.24
CA THR A 144 18.77 -6.70 -12.84
C THR A 144 17.74 -6.14 -13.83
N SER A 145 16.98 -5.10 -13.46
CA SER A 145 16.02 -4.44 -14.35
C SER A 145 16.71 -3.91 -15.61
N LEU A 146 17.83 -3.21 -15.45
CA LEU A 146 18.55 -2.67 -16.61
C LEU A 146 19.20 -3.74 -17.50
N ALA A 147 19.67 -4.84 -16.92
CA ALA A 147 20.26 -5.96 -17.68
C ALA A 147 19.22 -6.67 -18.56
N ALA A 148 17.96 -6.66 -18.18
CA ALA A 148 16.86 -7.21 -18.97
C ALA A 148 16.50 -6.36 -20.21
N ILE A 149 16.98 -5.11 -20.29
CA ILE A 149 16.71 -4.18 -21.39
C ILE A 149 17.96 -4.14 -22.30
N PRO A 150 17.84 -4.47 -23.61
CA PRO A 150 18.97 -4.40 -24.53
C PRO A 150 19.62 -3.02 -24.56
N ASP A 151 20.95 -2.98 -24.64
CA ASP A 151 21.68 -1.73 -24.75
C ASP A 151 21.33 -1.00 -26.05
N SER A 152 20.88 0.24 -25.93
CA SER A 152 20.38 1.03 -27.04
C SER A 152 20.28 2.51 -26.66
N PRO A 153 20.19 3.42 -27.65
CA PRO A 153 19.86 4.82 -27.40
C PRO A 153 18.54 4.98 -26.63
N SER A 154 17.55 4.12 -26.89
CA SER A 154 16.25 4.11 -26.20
C SER A 154 16.42 3.84 -24.69
N LYS A 155 17.23 2.85 -24.30
CA LYS A 155 17.56 2.58 -22.90
C LYS A 155 18.24 3.78 -22.23
N THR A 156 19.24 4.36 -22.90
CA THR A 156 19.96 5.54 -22.38
C THR A 156 19.02 6.73 -22.17
N ALA A 157 18.13 6.98 -23.14
CA ALA A 157 17.12 8.04 -23.03
C ALA A 157 16.12 7.77 -21.91
N GLY A 158 15.71 6.51 -21.71
CA GLY A 158 14.84 6.09 -20.60
C GLY A 158 15.49 6.34 -19.25
N VAL A 159 16.76 5.95 -19.07
CA VAL A 159 17.54 6.25 -17.85
C VAL A 159 17.60 7.76 -17.58
N ALA A 160 17.83 8.57 -18.63
CA ALA A 160 17.84 10.03 -18.49
C ALA A 160 16.50 10.59 -18.02
N ALA A 161 15.38 10.11 -18.59
CA ALA A 161 14.03 10.49 -18.16
C ALA A 161 13.75 10.10 -16.70
N GLY A 162 14.13 8.89 -16.30
CA GLY A 162 13.99 8.42 -14.94
C GLY A 162 14.77 9.26 -13.93
N ASN A 163 16.04 9.59 -14.24
CA ASN A 163 16.87 10.45 -13.41
C ASN A 163 16.29 11.86 -13.28
N ALA A 164 15.77 12.44 -14.37
CA ALA A 164 15.15 13.76 -14.34
C ALA A 164 13.91 13.79 -13.44
N ALA A 165 13.05 12.79 -13.54
CA ALA A 165 11.85 12.67 -12.71
C ALA A 165 12.19 12.44 -11.22
N ALA A 166 13.15 11.56 -10.94
CA ALA A 166 13.63 11.34 -9.59
C ALA A 166 14.25 12.61 -8.99
N GLY A 167 15.09 13.30 -9.75
CA GLY A 167 15.71 14.57 -9.33
C GLY A 167 14.66 15.63 -8.99
N ALA A 168 13.63 15.79 -9.82
CA ALA A 168 12.52 16.71 -9.57
C ALA A 168 11.78 16.37 -8.27
N MET A 169 11.47 15.07 -8.05
CA MET A 169 10.82 14.61 -6.84
C MET A 169 11.68 14.84 -5.60
N ILE A 170 12.93 14.43 -5.61
CA ILE A 170 13.85 14.59 -4.48
C ILE A 170 14.00 16.09 -4.13
N ALA A 171 14.17 16.96 -5.13
CA ALA A 171 14.27 18.40 -4.92
C ALA A 171 12.99 19.00 -4.32
N ALA A 172 11.82 18.61 -4.80
CA ALA A 172 10.52 19.08 -4.29
C ALA A 172 10.23 18.64 -2.85
N ARG A 173 10.88 17.56 -2.41
CA ARG A 173 10.72 16.98 -1.08
C ARG A 173 11.87 17.30 -0.11
N GLN A 174 12.82 18.14 -0.53
CA GLN A 174 13.82 18.67 0.40
C GLN A 174 13.15 19.62 1.41
N GLY A 175 13.44 19.43 2.71
CA GLY A 175 12.88 20.25 3.78
C GLY A 175 11.35 20.17 3.86
N ASP A 176 10.76 19.08 3.46
CA ASP A 176 9.30 18.88 3.41
C ASP A 176 8.66 18.60 4.77
N GLY A 177 9.40 18.60 5.84
CA GLY A 177 8.95 18.35 7.21
C GLY A 177 9.17 16.91 7.69
N ARG A 178 9.62 15.99 6.83
CA ARG A 178 10.01 14.64 7.27
C ARG A 178 11.16 14.72 8.28
N PHE A 179 11.04 13.92 9.34
CA PHE A 179 11.99 13.89 10.47
C PHE A 179 12.15 15.24 11.21
N GLY A 180 11.28 16.21 10.92
CA GLY A 180 11.27 17.50 11.60
C GLY A 180 10.69 17.43 13.01
N PRO A 181 10.78 18.52 13.79
CA PRO A 181 10.19 18.57 15.11
C PRO A 181 8.67 18.50 15.06
N SER A 182 8.07 17.79 16.02
CA SER A 182 6.64 17.85 16.28
C SER A 182 6.37 18.55 17.59
N PRO A 183 5.61 19.66 17.61
CA PRO A 183 5.28 20.36 18.83
C PRO A 183 4.18 19.66 19.62
N TRP A 184 3.54 18.63 19.04
CA TRP A 184 2.47 17.93 19.70
C TRP A 184 2.99 17.01 20.82
N VAL A 185 2.37 17.12 21.98
CA VAL A 185 2.69 16.29 23.17
C VAL A 185 1.37 15.68 23.67
N PRO A 186 1.37 14.37 24.02
CA PRO A 186 0.20 13.76 24.68
C PRO A 186 -0.15 14.49 25.98
N ASN A 187 -1.43 14.57 26.28
CA ASN A 187 -1.92 15.12 27.54
C ASN A 187 -3.01 14.20 28.10
N ASP A 188 -3.41 14.42 29.35
CA ASP A 188 -4.38 13.61 30.10
C ASP A 188 -5.83 14.10 29.99
N HIS A 189 -6.11 15.06 29.13
CA HIS A 189 -7.46 15.59 28.95
C HIS A 189 -8.39 14.52 28.37
N ARG A 190 -9.61 14.41 28.90
CA ARG A 190 -10.62 13.50 28.39
C ARG A 190 -10.97 13.79 26.93
N GLY A 191 -11.01 12.74 26.10
CA GLY A 191 -11.28 12.86 24.67
C GLY A 191 -10.04 13.14 23.82
N HIS A 192 -8.88 13.39 24.45
CA HIS A 192 -7.60 13.45 23.75
C HIS A 192 -6.98 12.05 23.63
N TRP A 193 -6.17 11.86 22.60
CA TRP A 193 -5.45 10.61 22.43
C TRP A 193 -4.52 10.35 23.60
N GLN A 194 -4.54 9.12 24.10
CA GLN A 194 -3.68 8.63 25.15
C GLN A 194 -2.79 7.51 24.60
N PRO A 195 -1.48 7.54 24.88
CA PRO A 195 -0.60 6.46 24.48
C PRO A 195 -0.95 5.16 25.20
N GLN A 196 -0.81 4.05 24.51
CA GLN A 196 -0.79 2.76 25.17
C GLN A 196 0.46 2.66 26.06
N LEU A 197 0.38 1.85 27.10
CA LEU A 197 1.52 1.64 27.99
C LEU A 197 2.15 0.26 27.73
N ASN A 198 3.46 0.22 27.78
CA ASN A 198 4.21 -1.02 27.89
C ASN A 198 3.90 -1.72 29.23
N PRO A 199 4.24 -3.01 29.39
CA PRO A 199 4.07 -3.72 30.66
C PRO A 199 4.77 -3.07 31.86
N ASP A 200 5.82 -2.29 31.62
CA ASP A 200 6.58 -1.53 32.63
C ASP A 200 5.97 -0.15 32.94
N GLY A 201 4.85 0.19 32.31
CA GLY A 201 4.16 1.47 32.47
C GLY A 201 4.70 2.62 31.60
N THR A 202 5.72 2.42 30.78
CA THR A 202 6.24 3.44 29.87
C THR A 202 5.29 3.64 28.68
N PRO A 203 5.07 4.89 28.20
CA PRO A 203 4.15 5.17 27.10
C PRO A 203 4.74 4.72 25.76
N ILE A 204 3.88 4.11 24.92
CA ILE A 204 4.17 3.83 23.52
C ILE A 204 3.80 5.07 22.71
N LEU A 205 4.80 5.86 22.34
CA LEU A 205 4.59 7.08 21.56
C LEU A 205 4.52 6.77 20.06
N ASP A 206 3.91 7.68 19.30
CA ASP A 206 3.96 7.66 17.84
C ASP A 206 5.44 7.77 17.40
N PRO A 207 5.96 6.81 16.62
CA PRO A 207 7.35 6.86 16.15
C PRO A 207 7.58 7.91 15.04
N THR A 208 6.52 8.46 14.45
CA THR A 208 6.57 9.39 13.31
C THR A 208 5.66 10.61 13.48
N PRO A 209 5.69 11.32 14.64
CA PRO A 209 4.77 12.42 14.92
C PRO A 209 4.95 13.61 13.97
N TRP A 210 6.08 13.68 13.28
CA TRP A 210 6.38 14.67 12.24
C TRP A 210 5.49 14.56 11.00
N VAL A 211 4.83 13.42 10.76
CA VAL A 211 3.97 13.20 9.57
C VAL A 211 2.87 14.26 9.45
N ALA A 212 2.34 14.74 10.58
CA ALA A 212 1.32 15.81 10.58
C ALA A 212 1.79 17.13 9.95
N ASN A 213 3.10 17.37 9.94
CA ASN A 213 3.72 18.60 9.46
C ASN A 213 4.35 18.46 8.07
N VAL A 214 4.24 17.27 7.46
CA VAL A 214 4.82 17.03 6.14
C VAL A 214 4.04 17.80 5.08
N LYS A 215 4.79 18.48 4.18
CA LYS A 215 4.22 19.18 3.02
C LYS A 215 3.37 18.21 2.18
N PRO A 216 2.09 18.46 1.95
CA PRO A 216 1.25 17.63 1.12
C PRO A 216 1.74 17.52 -0.33
N PHE A 217 1.32 16.48 -1.07
CA PHE A 217 1.64 16.30 -2.48
C PHE A 217 0.75 17.16 -3.38
N LEU A 218 -0.56 17.10 -3.19
CA LEU A 218 -1.55 17.71 -4.10
C LEU A 218 -2.46 18.72 -3.40
N ILE A 219 -2.81 18.47 -2.14
CA ILE A 219 -3.65 19.40 -1.37
C ILE A 219 -2.82 20.57 -0.83
N GLN A 220 -3.46 21.70 -0.56
CA GLN A 220 -2.79 22.93 -0.13
C GLN A 220 -2.29 22.84 1.32
N SER A 221 -3.03 22.15 2.18
CA SER A 221 -2.67 21.92 3.58
C SER A 221 -3.23 20.61 4.09
N SER A 222 -2.63 20.04 5.13
CA SER A 222 -3.12 18.83 5.81
C SER A 222 -4.51 19.01 6.46
N SER A 223 -4.98 20.25 6.59
CA SER A 223 -6.29 20.59 7.16
C SER A 223 -7.35 20.93 6.12
N GLN A 224 -7.01 20.94 4.81
CA GLN A 224 -7.93 21.40 3.75
C GLN A 224 -9.29 20.70 3.75
N PHE A 225 -9.33 19.41 4.07
CA PHE A 225 -10.56 18.60 4.11
C PHE A 225 -10.86 18.07 5.51
N ARG A 226 -10.38 18.78 6.54
CA ARG A 226 -10.62 18.36 7.92
C ARG A 226 -12.11 18.46 8.25
N THR A 227 -12.66 17.40 8.80
CA THR A 227 -14.03 17.35 9.31
C THR A 227 -14.16 18.14 10.62
N ALA A 228 -15.39 18.32 11.10
CA ALA A 228 -15.68 19.03 12.35
C ALA A 228 -15.08 18.38 13.61
N GLY A 229 -14.57 17.16 13.50
CA GLY A 229 -14.01 16.40 14.61
C GLY A 229 -15.02 15.47 15.28
N PRO A 230 -14.60 14.79 16.35
CA PRO A 230 -15.47 13.88 17.11
C PRO A 230 -16.64 14.60 17.76
N GLN A 231 -17.71 13.85 18.04
CA GLN A 231 -18.85 14.34 18.79
C GLN A 231 -18.44 14.73 20.24
N ALA A 232 -19.14 15.70 20.82
CA ALA A 232 -18.90 16.08 22.20
C ALA A 232 -19.09 14.88 23.14
N LEU A 233 -18.20 14.68 24.10
CA LEU A 233 -18.24 13.57 25.06
C LEU A 233 -19.54 13.47 25.85
N SER A 234 -20.28 14.58 25.98
CA SER A 234 -21.58 14.67 26.66
C SER A 234 -22.77 14.44 25.75
N SER A 235 -22.57 14.20 24.46
CA SER A 235 -23.67 14.01 23.50
C SER A 235 -24.18 12.56 23.47
N ASP A 236 -25.47 12.41 23.15
CA ASP A 236 -26.08 11.09 22.95
C ASP A 236 -25.43 10.33 21.79
N ALA A 237 -25.03 11.04 20.73
CA ALA A 237 -24.33 10.44 19.60
C ALA A 237 -23.00 9.81 20.03
N TRP A 238 -22.19 10.50 20.84
CA TRP A 238 -20.96 9.92 21.39
C TRP A 238 -21.24 8.70 22.26
N ALA A 239 -22.27 8.78 23.11
CA ALA A 239 -22.65 7.67 23.99
C ALA A 239 -23.09 6.43 23.20
N GLU A 240 -23.78 6.61 22.07
CA GLU A 240 -24.19 5.50 21.20
C GLU A 240 -22.99 4.89 20.47
N ASP A 241 -22.11 5.71 19.91
CA ASP A 241 -20.87 5.26 19.28
C ASP A 241 -19.99 4.46 20.26
N PHE A 242 -19.86 4.95 21.49
CA PHE A 242 -19.12 4.26 22.55
C PHE A 242 -19.73 2.89 22.88
N LYS A 243 -21.07 2.81 23.00
CA LYS A 243 -21.77 1.55 23.23
C LYS A 243 -21.55 0.57 22.06
N GLN A 244 -21.56 1.06 20.82
CA GLN A 244 -21.32 0.24 19.64
C GLN A 244 -19.89 -0.32 19.65
N VAL A 245 -18.88 0.52 19.88
CA VAL A 245 -17.48 0.09 19.96
C VAL A 245 -17.30 -0.93 21.11
N LYS A 246 -17.85 -0.67 22.28
CA LYS A 246 -17.80 -1.61 23.41
C LYS A 246 -18.44 -2.95 23.08
N ARG A 247 -19.59 -2.95 22.39
CA ARG A 247 -20.34 -4.15 22.04
C ARG A 247 -19.66 -5.01 20.98
N LEU A 248 -19.04 -4.36 19.96
CA LEU A 248 -18.48 -5.06 18.80
C LEU A 248 -16.97 -5.21 18.86
N GLY A 249 -16.25 -4.34 19.58
CA GLY A 249 -14.79 -4.28 19.57
C GLY A 249 -14.09 -5.28 20.48
N SER A 250 -14.78 -5.91 21.42
CA SER A 250 -14.18 -6.94 22.30
C SER A 250 -13.69 -8.14 21.48
N VAL A 251 -12.56 -8.75 21.88
CA VAL A 251 -11.98 -9.94 21.24
C VAL A 251 -12.99 -11.08 21.17
N ASP A 252 -13.76 -11.28 22.25
CA ASP A 252 -14.74 -12.33 22.47
C ASP A 252 -16.20 -11.88 22.30
N SER A 253 -16.42 -10.82 21.50
CA SER A 253 -17.76 -10.27 21.29
C SER A 253 -18.74 -11.31 20.74
N ALA A 254 -19.76 -11.66 21.54
CA ALA A 254 -20.87 -12.51 21.10
C ALA A 254 -21.89 -11.77 20.19
N LYS A 255 -21.68 -10.47 19.92
CA LYS A 255 -22.58 -9.63 19.11
C LYS A 255 -22.01 -9.31 17.74
N ARG A 256 -20.72 -9.51 17.53
CA ARG A 256 -20.05 -9.32 16.25
C ARG A 256 -20.28 -10.54 15.35
N THR A 257 -20.66 -10.29 14.09
CA THR A 257 -20.84 -11.37 13.10
C THR A 257 -19.47 -11.91 12.64
N PRO A 258 -19.42 -13.14 12.09
CA PRO A 258 -18.19 -13.67 11.47
C PRO A 258 -17.64 -12.75 10.37
N GLU A 259 -18.50 -12.16 9.54
CA GLU A 259 -18.12 -11.21 8.49
C GLU A 259 -17.47 -9.95 9.08
N GLN A 260 -18.05 -9.35 10.12
CA GLN A 260 -17.45 -8.20 10.80
C GLN A 260 -16.09 -8.54 11.41
N THR A 261 -15.91 -9.77 11.88
CA THR A 261 -14.61 -10.26 12.37
C THR A 261 -13.61 -10.36 11.22
N HIS A 262 -14.03 -10.91 10.07
CA HIS A 262 -13.19 -11.01 8.88
C HIS A 262 -12.76 -9.62 8.37
N ILE A 263 -13.69 -8.68 8.29
CA ILE A 263 -13.39 -7.29 7.94
C ILE A 263 -12.35 -6.66 8.89
N ALA A 264 -12.51 -6.87 10.19
CA ALA A 264 -11.57 -6.35 11.18
C ALA A 264 -10.17 -6.96 11.04
N ILE A 265 -10.07 -8.27 10.80
CA ILE A 265 -8.80 -8.98 10.57
C ILE A 265 -8.14 -8.46 9.28
N PHE A 266 -8.91 -8.30 8.20
CA PHE A 266 -8.42 -7.75 6.94
C PHE A 266 -7.77 -6.37 7.14
N TRP A 267 -8.46 -5.46 7.82
CA TRP A 267 -7.95 -4.09 8.05
C TRP A 267 -6.84 -4.02 9.11
N GLN A 268 -6.72 -5.02 9.97
CA GLN A 268 -5.64 -5.13 10.96
C GLN A 268 -4.34 -5.64 10.34
N SER A 269 -4.33 -6.06 9.07
CA SER A 269 -3.16 -6.61 8.40
C SER A 269 -1.91 -5.75 8.64
N ALA A 270 -0.86 -6.39 9.09
CA ALA A 270 0.44 -5.76 9.32
C ALA A 270 1.01 -5.22 7.99
N GLY A 271 1.41 -3.96 7.95
CA GLY A 271 1.90 -3.29 6.74
C GLY A 271 0.92 -2.33 6.11
N GLY A 272 -0.31 -2.27 6.65
CA GLY A 272 -1.31 -1.27 6.28
C GLY A 272 -1.77 -1.34 4.82
N PRO A 273 -2.45 -0.29 4.33
CA PRO A 273 -3.06 -0.28 2.99
C PRO A 273 -2.10 -0.60 1.84
N ALA A 274 -0.82 -0.26 1.95
CA ALA A 274 0.16 -0.52 0.89
C ALA A 274 0.35 -2.02 0.58
N LEU A 275 0.31 -2.88 1.62
CA LEU A 275 0.37 -4.33 1.44
C LEU A 275 -0.96 -4.90 0.94
N LEU A 276 -2.09 -4.36 1.40
CA LEU A 276 -3.42 -4.80 0.96
C LEU A 276 -3.62 -4.54 -0.53
N PHE A 277 -3.27 -3.36 -1.01
CA PHE A 277 -3.33 -3.03 -2.45
C PHE A 277 -2.39 -3.91 -3.30
N ARG A 278 -1.28 -4.37 -2.74
CA ARG A 278 -0.40 -5.32 -3.42
C ARG A 278 -1.07 -6.67 -3.60
N CYS A 279 -1.66 -7.25 -2.56
CA CYS A 279 -2.35 -8.55 -2.65
C CYS A 279 -3.45 -8.54 -3.71
N GLU A 280 -4.22 -7.45 -3.81
CA GLU A 280 -5.25 -7.32 -4.86
C GLU A 280 -4.69 -7.21 -6.28
N LEU A 281 -3.47 -6.72 -6.46
CA LEU A 281 -2.81 -6.63 -7.78
C LEU A 281 -2.15 -7.95 -8.20
N ASP A 282 -1.66 -8.74 -7.25
CA ASP A 282 -1.04 -10.04 -7.52
C ASP A 282 -2.11 -11.12 -7.83
N ASP A 283 -3.34 -10.97 -7.34
CA ASP A 283 -4.47 -11.88 -7.57
C ASP A 283 -5.30 -11.56 -8.84
N ARG A 284 -4.96 -10.52 -9.61
CA ARG A 284 -5.60 -10.09 -10.86
C ARG A 284 -4.70 -10.29 -12.06
#